data_a4ac4310e5be54e8be205ee52b1f9644
#
_entry.id   a4ac4310e5be54e8be205ee52b1f9644
#
_cell.length_a   1.000
_cell.length_b   1.000
_cell.length_c   1.000
_cell.angle_alpha   90.00
_cell.angle_beta   90.00
_cell.angle_gamma   90.00
#
_symmetry.space_group_name_H-M   'P 1'
#
loop_
_entity.id
_entity.type
_entity.pdbx_description
1 polymer ?
#
loop_
_entity_poly.entity_id
_entity_poly.type
_entity_poly.pdbx_seq_one_letter_code
_entity_poly.pdbx_strand_id
1 'polypeptide(L)'
;MKGTKPNMVQARDAIDKSKPAPAWMSNDAKAEWKRVFPSLVQRRILTMADLGGLESYCVATGRIRELERALQKNGIDPVMVRMQDKAMQTARQLAAELGLTPVSRSRPTIRDDDSQ
;
A
#
# COMPACT_ATOMS: atom_id res chain seq x y z
N MET A 1 11.96 -23.96 6.52
CA MET A 1 11.65 -23.32 6.49
C MET A 1 11.45 -22.48 6.94
N LYS A 2 11.78 -22.37 6.84
CA LYS A 2 11.42 -21.65 7.31
C LYS A 2 10.81 -20.77 6.58
N GLY A 3 10.69 -20.87 5.41
CA GLY A 3 9.85 -20.09 4.59
C GLY A 3 8.48 -19.81 5.06
N THR A 4 8.25 -20.11 6.24
CA THR A 4 6.92 -19.95 6.81
C THR A 4 6.43 -18.52 6.81
N LYS A 5 7.32 -17.54 6.66
CA LYS A 5 6.96 -16.13 6.71
C LYS A 5 7.54 -15.39 5.52
N PRO A 6 7.25 -15.87 4.29
CA PRO A 6 7.89 -15.30 3.12
C PRO A 6 7.57 -13.83 2.91
N ASN A 7 6.36 -13.40 3.27
CA ASN A 7 5.92 -12.04 2.98
C ASN A 7 6.56 -11.01 3.91
N MET A 8 6.95 -11.44 5.10
CA MET A 8 7.48 -10.52 6.10
C MET A 8 8.97 -10.68 6.31
N VAL A 9 9.58 -11.66 5.67
CA VAL A 9 11.02 -11.85 5.74
C VAL A 9 11.68 -10.87 4.78
N GLN A 10 12.82 -10.31 5.22
CA GLN A 10 13.57 -9.41 4.37
C GLN A 10 14.02 -10.11 3.10
N ALA A 11 13.79 -9.51 1.98
CA ALA A 11 14.14 -10.07 0.68
C ALA A 11 15.61 -9.76 0.38
N ARG A 12 16.29 -10.72 -0.27
CA ARG A 12 17.69 -10.50 -0.67
C ARG A 12 17.82 -9.39 -1.69
N ASP A 13 16.83 -9.28 -2.57
CA ASP A 13 16.84 -8.30 -3.65
C ASP A 13 16.00 -7.07 -3.28
N ALA A 14 15.78 -6.84 -2.00
CA ALA A 14 15.00 -5.70 -1.55
C ALA A 14 15.64 -4.39 -2.00
N ILE A 15 14.78 -3.45 -2.39
CA ILE A 15 15.21 -2.10 -2.72
C ILE A 15 15.77 -1.46 -1.47
N ASP A 16 16.97 -0.91 -1.55
CA ASP A 16 17.66 -0.34 -0.39
C ASP A 16 17.71 1.18 -0.41
N LYS A 17 17.16 1.81 -1.43
CA LYS A 17 17.13 3.26 -1.54
C LYS A 17 15.74 3.72 -1.99
N SER A 18 15.29 4.82 -1.42
CA SER A 18 14.04 5.42 -1.84
C SER A 18 14.13 5.90 -3.28
N LYS A 19 13.02 5.79 -3.99
CA LYS A 19 12.88 6.25 -5.35
C LYS A 19 11.77 7.29 -5.40
N PRO A 20 11.89 8.29 -6.29
CA PRO A 20 10.81 9.28 -6.42
C PRO A 20 9.56 8.65 -7.01
N ALA A 21 8.42 9.23 -6.69
CA ALA A 21 7.15 8.79 -7.28
C ALA A 21 7.17 9.01 -8.78
N PRO A 22 6.54 8.11 -9.54
CA PRO A 22 6.41 8.33 -10.99
C PRO A 22 5.78 9.67 -11.30
N ALA A 23 6.32 10.34 -12.32
CA ALA A 23 5.87 11.69 -12.67
C ALA A 23 4.40 11.72 -13.09
N TRP A 24 3.88 10.62 -13.63
CA TRP A 24 2.51 10.57 -14.12
C TRP A 24 1.46 10.49 -13.01
N MET A 25 1.87 10.25 -11.77
CA MET A 25 0.91 10.14 -10.67
C MET A 25 0.30 11.48 -10.31
N SER A 26 -0.95 11.45 -9.80
CA SER A 26 -1.57 12.63 -9.24
C SER A 26 -0.82 13.07 -7.98
N ASN A 27 -1.08 14.29 -7.55
CA ASN A 27 -0.43 14.81 -6.35
C ASN A 27 -0.76 13.97 -5.11
N ASP A 28 -2.00 13.49 -5.00
CA ASP A 28 -2.39 12.67 -3.86
C ASP A 28 -1.71 11.30 -3.91
N ALA A 29 -1.58 10.72 -5.10
CA ALA A 29 -0.88 9.45 -5.24
C ALA A 29 0.60 9.62 -4.90
N LYS A 30 1.22 10.71 -5.35
CA LYS A 30 2.62 11.01 -5.02
C LYS A 30 2.81 11.19 -3.53
N ALA A 31 1.86 11.83 -2.87
CA ALA A 31 1.94 12.03 -1.43
C ALA A 31 1.92 10.69 -0.70
N GLU A 32 1.09 9.76 -1.13
CA GLU A 32 1.05 8.44 -0.52
C GLU A 32 2.34 7.66 -0.77
N TRP A 33 2.87 7.74 -1.98
CA TRP A 33 4.16 7.14 -2.29
C TRP A 33 5.24 7.65 -1.34
N LYS A 34 5.31 8.98 -1.19
CA LYS A 34 6.31 9.60 -0.33
C LYS A 34 6.13 9.18 1.13
N ARG A 35 4.89 8.92 1.55
CA ARG A 35 4.59 8.52 2.91
C ARG A 35 5.04 7.08 3.20
N VAL A 36 4.80 6.15 2.26
CA VAL A 36 4.99 4.73 2.55
C VAL A 36 6.31 4.16 2.05
N PHE A 37 6.90 4.72 1.01
CA PHE A 37 8.07 4.15 0.39
C PHE A 37 9.26 4.03 1.36
N PRO A 38 9.58 5.09 2.14
CA PRO A 38 10.72 4.97 3.06
C PRO A 38 10.55 3.85 4.09
N SER A 39 9.33 3.66 4.58
CA SER A 39 9.06 2.58 5.52
C SER A 39 9.26 1.21 4.90
N LEU A 40 8.82 1.05 3.65
CA LEU A 40 8.99 -0.22 2.95
C LEU A 40 10.47 -0.51 2.67
N VAL A 41 11.22 0.52 2.33
CA VAL A 41 12.67 0.37 2.12
C VAL A 41 13.36 0.00 3.42
N GLN A 42 13.01 0.66 4.51
CA GLN A 42 13.61 0.39 5.82
C GLN A 42 13.36 -1.04 6.25
N ARG A 43 12.18 -1.56 5.98
CA ARG A 43 11.83 -2.93 6.35
C ARG A 43 12.42 -3.97 5.41
N ARG A 44 12.98 -3.55 4.28
CA ARG A 44 13.69 -4.39 3.32
C ARG A 44 12.83 -5.53 2.79
N ILE A 45 11.59 -5.23 2.53
CA ILE A 45 10.64 -6.22 2.00
C ILE A 45 10.15 -5.88 0.60
N LEU A 46 10.43 -4.68 0.11
CA LEU A 46 9.97 -4.24 -1.20
C LEU A 46 11.02 -4.59 -2.26
N THR A 47 10.59 -5.30 -3.30
CA THR A 47 11.46 -5.63 -4.42
C THR A 47 11.01 -4.89 -5.66
N MET A 48 11.82 -4.98 -6.73
CA MET A 48 11.42 -4.39 -8.01
C MET A 48 10.10 -4.98 -8.52
N ALA A 49 9.86 -6.25 -8.23
CA ALA A 49 8.61 -6.90 -8.66
C ALA A 49 7.38 -6.30 -7.97
N ASP A 50 7.57 -5.68 -6.81
CA ASP A 50 6.46 -5.12 -6.04
C ASP A 50 6.09 -3.70 -6.46
N LEU A 51 6.89 -3.07 -7.31
CA LEU A 51 6.67 -1.66 -7.65
C LEU A 51 5.33 -1.43 -8.34
N GLY A 52 4.90 -2.37 -9.20
CA GLY A 52 3.60 -2.24 -9.85
C GLY A 52 2.45 -2.22 -8.84
N GLY A 53 2.52 -3.10 -7.85
CA GLY A 53 1.53 -3.12 -6.78
C GLY A 53 1.54 -1.86 -5.95
N LEU A 54 2.72 -1.34 -5.66
CA LEU A 54 2.84 -0.09 -4.93
C LEU A 54 2.27 1.08 -5.72
N GLU A 55 2.54 1.13 -7.02
CA GLU A 55 1.95 2.15 -7.88
C GLU A 55 0.42 2.09 -7.83
N SER A 56 -0.13 0.89 -7.96
CA SER A 56 -1.58 0.70 -7.93
C SER A 56 -2.17 1.12 -6.58
N TYR A 57 -1.49 0.78 -5.50
CA TYR A 57 -1.91 1.18 -4.16
C TYR A 57 -1.95 2.70 -4.03
N CYS A 58 -0.92 3.38 -4.49
CA CYS A 58 -0.84 4.83 -4.40
C CYS A 58 -1.91 5.50 -5.27
N VAL A 59 -2.15 4.97 -6.47
CA VAL A 59 -3.20 5.49 -7.34
C VAL A 59 -4.57 5.33 -6.69
N ALA A 60 -4.85 4.15 -6.12
CA ALA A 60 -6.12 3.93 -5.45
C ALA A 60 -6.30 4.89 -4.27
N THR A 61 -5.27 5.05 -3.45
CA THR A 61 -5.31 5.98 -2.32
C THR A 61 -5.53 7.41 -2.79
N GLY A 62 -4.84 7.80 -3.85
CA GLY A 62 -5.03 9.14 -4.43
C GLY A 62 -6.46 9.37 -4.89
N ARG A 63 -7.06 8.38 -5.55
CA ARG A 63 -8.44 8.47 -6.01
C ARG A 63 -9.42 8.61 -4.86
N ILE A 64 -9.19 7.87 -3.78
CA ILE A 64 -10.03 7.98 -2.60
C ILE A 64 -10.06 9.42 -2.09
N ARG A 65 -8.90 10.05 -2.00
CA ARG A 65 -8.80 11.42 -1.50
C ARG A 65 -9.42 12.42 -2.45
N GLU A 66 -9.20 12.25 -3.74
CA GLU A 66 -9.77 13.14 -4.76
C GLU A 66 -11.30 13.06 -4.76
N LEU A 67 -11.83 11.83 -4.71
CA LEU A 67 -13.28 11.63 -4.68
C LEU A 67 -13.89 12.21 -3.41
N GLU A 68 -13.20 12.04 -2.28
CA GLU A 68 -13.70 12.59 -1.04
C GLU A 68 -13.80 14.11 -1.08
N ARG A 69 -12.78 14.78 -1.63
CA ARG A 69 -12.84 16.23 -1.77
C ARG A 69 -13.98 16.67 -2.68
N ALA A 70 -14.19 15.94 -3.78
CA ALA A 70 -15.27 16.26 -4.72
C ALA A 70 -16.63 16.07 -4.04
N LEU A 71 -16.80 15.00 -3.27
CA LEU A 71 -18.05 14.75 -2.56
C LEU A 71 -18.33 15.84 -1.53
N GLN A 72 -17.30 16.28 -0.81
CA GLN A 72 -17.49 17.34 0.17
C GLN A 72 -17.82 18.67 -0.48
N LYS A 73 -17.23 18.95 -1.61
CA LYS A 73 -17.46 20.22 -2.32
C LYS A 73 -18.80 20.25 -3.02
N ASN A 74 -19.17 19.16 -3.69
CA ASN A 74 -20.31 19.15 -4.61
C ASN A 74 -21.54 18.41 -4.06
N GLY A 75 -21.42 17.77 -2.90
CA GLY A 75 -22.49 16.97 -2.32
C GLY A 75 -22.38 15.50 -2.72
N ILE A 76 -23.21 14.68 -2.09
CA ILE A 76 -23.16 13.24 -2.24
C ILE A 76 -23.65 12.85 -3.63
N ASP A 77 -22.80 12.12 -4.34
CA ASP A 77 -23.11 11.57 -5.65
C ASP A 77 -22.97 10.04 -5.56
N PRO A 78 -24.07 9.30 -5.79
CA PRO A 78 -24.00 7.84 -5.62
C PRO A 78 -22.98 7.13 -6.50
N VAL A 79 -22.76 7.63 -7.71
CA VAL A 79 -21.74 7.04 -8.59
C VAL A 79 -20.35 7.24 -8.02
N MET A 80 -20.05 8.44 -7.56
CA MET A 80 -18.75 8.74 -6.98
C MET A 80 -18.52 7.98 -5.67
N VAL A 81 -19.58 7.80 -4.87
CA VAL A 81 -19.47 7.00 -3.65
C VAL A 81 -19.11 5.56 -3.99
N ARG A 82 -19.74 4.98 -5.02
CA ARG A 82 -19.41 3.61 -5.43
C ARG A 82 -17.99 3.52 -5.95
N MET A 83 -17.54 4.53 -6.71
CA MET A 83 -16.17 4.57 -7.20
C MET A 83 -15.19 4.62 -6.04
N GLN A 84 -15.50 5.43 -5.03
CA GLN A 84 -14.66 5.55 -3.86
C GLN A 84 -14.60 4.25 -3.06
N ASP A 85 -15.75 3.61 -2.88
CA ASP A 85 -15.82 2.33 -2.17
C ASP A 85 -14.95 1.28 -2.86
N LYS A 86 -15.01 1.24 -4.18
CA LYS A 86 -14.20 0.29 -4.94
C LYS A 86 -12.71 0.60 -4.80
N ALA A 87 -12.35 1.87 -4.84
CA ALA A 87 -10.96 2.26 -4.64
C ALA A 87 -10.47 1.90 -3.23
N MET A 88 -11.34 2.06 -2.23
CA MET A 88 -11.01 1.68 -0.86
C MET A 88 -10.77 0.17 -0.72
N GLN A 89 -11.58 -0.64 -1.39
CA GLN A 89 -11.38 -2.09 -1.39
C GLN A 89 -10.05 -2.46 -2.01
N THR A 90 -9.74 -1.86 -3.16
CA THR A 90 -8.48 -2.09 -3.86
C THR A 90 -7.30 -1.68 -3.00
N ALA A 91 -7.39 -0.50 -2.38
CA ALA A 91 -6.31 0.00 -1.53
C ALA A 91 -6.07 -0.93 -0.33
N ARG A 92 -7.15 -1.42 0.31
CA ARG A 92 -7.00 -2.33 1.44
C ARG A 92 -6.31 -3.63 1.03
N GLN A 93 -6.73 -4.20 -0.09
CA GLN A 93 -6.14 -5.43 -0.57
C GLN A 93 -4.65 -5.26 -0.86
N LEU A 94 -4.31 -4.21 -1.58
CA LEU A 94 -2.91 -3.95 -1.93
C LEU A 94 -2.08 -3.60 -0.71
N ALA A 95 -2.65 -2.86 0.25
CA ALA A 95 -1.96 -2.54 1.49
C ALA A 95 -1.58 -3.81 2.25
N ALA A 96 -2.49 -4.78 2.29
CA ALA A 96 -2.21 -6.04 2.95
C ALA A 96 -1.09 -6.80 2.23
N GLU A 97 -1.13 -6.82 0.91
CA GLU A 97 -0.11 -7.51 0.12
C GLU A 97 1.26 -6.86 0.27
N LEU A 98 1.28 -5.55 0.45
CA LEU A 98 2.54 -4.80 0.60
C LEU A 98 3.03 -4.76 2.04
N GLY A 99 2.27 -5.31 2.98
CA GLY A 99 2.66 -5.28 4.39
C GLY A 99 2.45 -3.94 5.06
N LEU A 100 1.50 -3.14 4.59
CA LEU A 100 1.25 -1.80 5.11
C LEU A 100 0.19 -1.76 6.22
N THR A 101 -0.54 -2.86 6.44
CA THR A 101 -1.56 -2.90 7.48
C THR A 101 -0.96 -3.49 8.75
N PRO A 102 -1.48 -3.13 9.93
CA PRO A 102 -1.00 -3.73 11.17
C PRO A 102 -1.13 -5.25 11.18
N VAL A 103 -2.23 -5.78 10.63
CA VAL A 103 -2.44 -7.22 10.60
C VAL A 103 -1.39 -7.91 9.73
N SER A 104 -1.16 -7.38 8.53
CA SER A 104 -0.18 -7.99 7.64
C SER A 104 1.24 -7.89 8.17
N ARG A 105 1.56 -6.79 8.86
CA ARG A 105 2.90 -6.61 9.43
C ARG A 105 3.16 -7.55 10.60
N SER A 106 2.16 -7.79 11.43
CA SER A 106 2.34 -8.54 12.67
C SER A 106 2.03 -10.02 12.52
N ARG A 107 1.43 -10.42 11.41
CA ARG A 107 0.99 -11.81 11.25
C ARG A 107 2.11 -12.84 11.45
N PRO A 108 3.31 -12.65 10.90
CA PRO A 108 4.35 -13.64 11.12
C PRO A 108 4.74 -13.78 12.59
N THR A 109 4.80 -12.65 13.30
CA THR A 109 5.12 -12.67 14.73
C THR A 109 4.04 -13.40 15.52
N ILE A 110 2.78 -13.12 15.20
CA ILE A 110 1.66 -13.78 15.86
C ILE A 110 1.71 -15.29 15.62
N ARG A 111 2.00 -15.69 14.39
CA ARG A 111 2.10 -17.11 14.06
C ARG A 111 3.24 -17.79 14.82
N ASP A 112 4.35 -17.09 14.95
CA ASP A 112 5.47 -17.64 15.70
C ASP A 112 5.09 -17.85 17.17
N ASP A 113 4.39 -16.87 17.75
CA ASP A 113 3.93 -16.99 19.13
C ASP A 113 2.97 -18.15 19.28
N ASP A 114 2.06 -18.30 18.32
CA ASP A 114 1.07 -19.38 18.38
C ASP A 114 1.71 -20.75 18.26
N SER A 115 2.83 -20.84 17.56
CA SER A 115 3.49 -22.12 17.37
C SER A 115 4.25 -22.58 18.61
N GLN A 116 4.35 -21.72 19.58
CA GLN A 116 5.04 -22.03 20.82
C GLN A 116 4.07 -22.61 21.84
#